data_b79a424fffab2d92cc8b006dc130ed16
#
_entry.id   b79a424fffab2d92cc8b006dc130ed16
#
_cell.length_a   1.000
_cell.length_b   1.000
_cell.length_c   1.000
_cell.angle_alpha   90.00
_cell.angle_beta   90.00
_cell.angle_gamma   90.00
#
_symmetry.space_group_name_H-M   'P 1'
#
loop_
_entity.id
_entity.type
_entity.pdbx_description
1 polymer ?
#
loop_
_entity_poly.entity_id
_entity_poly.type
_entity_poly.pdbx_seq_one_letter_code
_entity_poly.pdbx_strand_id
1 'polypeptide(L)'
;DENADYTSSDTGDIRQIEAVTRILGNEFGMDVAQFTSRENMETRAAIKEQFQRGDRLQAIVAIKCLDEGVNIPGIRTAFILASTTNPKEYIQRRGRVLRKAPNKPYAVIYDFVTLPRPLDSVSSLTTEQAQRDLTLVKNELARIKEFGRLSQNSMYANNLIWDIQEAYHITDEESEEGGFEYGTD
;
A
#
# COMPACT_ATOMS: atom_id res chain seq x y z
N ASP A 1 2.02 28.91 -20.42
CA ASP A 1 1.28 27.74 -20.96
C ASP A 1 2.10 26.48 -20.71
N GLU A 2 2.02 25.94 -19.50
CA GLU A 2 2.56 24.60 -19.18
C GLU A 2 1.40 23.61 -19.27
N ASN A 3 1.21 23.02 -20.44
CA ASN A 3 0.44 21.79 -20.59
C ASN A 3 1.23 20.65 -19.93
N ALA A 4 0.94 20.38 -18.66
CA ALA A 4 1.37 19.15 -18.03
C ALA A 4 0.66 17.98 -18.72
N ASP A 5 1.44 17.18 -19.43
CA ASP A 5 1.01 15.98 -20.15
C ASP A 5 0.61 14.91 -19.10
N TYR A 6 -0.66 14.90 -18.71
CA TYR A 6 -1.19 13.93 -17.76
C TYR A 6 -1.32 12.57 -18.46
N THR A 7 -0.49 11.62 -18.06
CA THR A 7 -0.60 10.24 -18.52
C THR A 7 -1.91 9.59 -18.07
N SER A 8 -2.40 8.59 -18.76
CA SER A 8 -3.65 7.89 -18.43
C SER A 8 -3.64 7.26 -17.02
N SER A 9 -2.46 6.97 -16.48
CA SER A 9 -2.29 6.48 -15.11
C SER A 9 -2.61 7.56 -14.07
N ASP A 10 -2.24 8.83 -14.32
CA ASP A 10 -2.47 9.91 -13.38
C ASP A 10 -3.97 10.25 -13.23
N THR A 11 -4.75 10.10 -14.31
CA THR A 11 -6.20 10.29 -14.25
C THR A 11 -6.91 9.19 -13.46
N GLY A 12 -6.43 7.96 -13.52
CA GLY A 12 -6.94 6.85 -12.71
C GLY A 12 -6.67 7.06 -11.21
N ASP A 13 -5.46 7.43 -10.88
CA ASP A 13 -5.00 7.71 -9.52
C ASP A 13 -5.80 8.85 -8.86
N ILE A 14 -6.09 9.91 -9.62
CA ILE A 14 -6.89 11.04 -9.14
C ILE A 14 -8.32 10.61 -8.81
N ARG A 15 -8.95 9.83 -9.68
CA ARG A 15 -10.32 9.32 -9.46
C ARG A 15 -10.40 8.46 -8.19
N GLN A 16 -9.37 7.67 -7.92
CA GLN A 16 -9.30 6.84 -6.71
C GLN A 16 -9.19 7.72 -5.45
N ILE A 17 -8.32 8.72 -5.44
CA ILE A 17 -8.20 9.66 -4.32
C ILE A 17 -9.53 10.36 -4.04
N GLU A 18 -10.16 10.90 -5.08
CA GLU A 18 -11.44 11.59 -4.95
C GLU A 18 -12.53 10.67 -4.41
N ALA A 19 -12.59 9.43 -4.90
CA ALA A 19 -13.54 8.43 -4.43
C ALA A 19 -13.35 8.10 -2.95
N VAL A 20 -12.12 7.80 -2.53
CA VAL A 20 -11.81 7.49 -1.12
C VAL A 20 -12.06 8.70 -0.23
N THR A 21 -11.65 9.90 -0.63
CA THR A 21 -11.89 11.13 0.12
C THR A 21 -13.38 11.38 0.31
N ARG A 22 -14.17 11.18 -0.74
CA ARG A 22 -15.63 11.35 -0.69
C ARG A 22 -16.29 10.33 0.24
N ILE A 23 -15.89 9.06 0.17
CA ILE A 23 -16.41 8.01 1.05
C ILE A 23 -16.10 8.36 2.51
N LEU A 24 -14.86 8.65 2.83
CA LEU A 24 -14.48 8.97 4.21
C LEU A 24 -15.18 10.24 4.72
N GLY A 25 -15.26 11.29 3.89
CA GLY A 25 -15.88 12.54 4.28
C GLY A 25 -17.41 12.47 4.34
N ASN A 26 -18.07 11.96 3.28
CA ASN A 26 -19.52 12.03 3.17
C ASN A 26 -20.25 10.88 3.85
N GLU A 27 -19.67 9.67 3.82
CA GLU A 27 -20.35 8.49 4.40
C GLU A 27 -19.95 8.27 5.86
N PHE A 28 -18.71 8.56 6.21
CA PHE A 28 -18.20 8.37 7.56
C PHE A 28 -18.04 9.67 8.37
N GLY A 29 -18.31 10.83 7.76
CA GLY A 29 -18.24 12.13 8.44
C GLY A 29 -16.85 12.51 8.94
N MET A 30 -15.78 11.98 8.32
CA MET A 30 -14.40 12.25 8.73
C MET A 30 -13.89 13.57 8.12
N ASP A 31 -13.10 14.30 8.90
CA ASP A 31 -12.28 15.39 8.35
C ASP A 31 -11.07 14.80 7.62
N VAL A 32 -11.08 14.92 6.30
CA VAL A 32 -10.10 14.27 5.40
C VAL A 32 -9.39 15.32 4.55
N ALA A 33 -8.07 15.19 4.40
CA ALA A 33 -7.30 15.97 3.44
C ALA A 33 -6.70 15.04 2.36
N GLN A 34 -6.60 15.58 1.15
CA GLN A 34 -5.79 14.97 0.09
C GLN A 34 -4.35 15.44 0.22
N PHE A 35 -3.42 14.55 -0.12
CA PHE A 35 -2.00 14.85 -0.15
C PHE A 35 -1.40 14.27 -1.42
N THR A 36 -1.31 15.10 -2.46
CA THR A 36 -0.88 14.72 -3.80
C THR A 36 0.28 15.59 -4.27
N SER A 37 0.71 15.42 -5.53
CA SER A 37 1.68 16.32 -6.16
C SER A 37 1.10 17.71 -6.48
N ARG A 38 -0.23 17.88 -6.42
CA ARG A 38 -0.91 19.13 -6.78
C ARG A 38 -0.88 20.20 -5.70
N GLU A 39 -0.82 19.78 -4.42
CA GLU A 39 -0.73 20.71 -3.31
C GLU A 39 0.65 21.39 -3.28
N ASN A 40 0.66 22.71 -3.15
CA ASN A 40 1.89 23.47 -2.97
C ASN A 40 2.54 23.16 -1.60
N MET A 41 3.77 23.60 -1.41
CA MET A 41 4.54 23.31 -0.18
C MET A 41 3.88 23.87 1.09
N GLU A 42 3.23 25.02 1.01
CA GLU A 42 2.56 25.67 2.13
C GLU A 42 1.33 24.86 2.57
N THR A 43 0.49 24.47 1.62
CA THR A 43 -0.68 23.61 1.86
C THR A 43 -0.26 22.26 2.46
N ARG A 44 0.80 21.64 1.93
CA ARG A 44 1.34 20.39 2.48
C ARG A 44 1.84 20.54 3.91
N ALA A 45 2.50 21.66 4.22
CA ALA A 45 2.96 21.94 5.57
C ALA A 45 1.78 22.12 6.54
N ALA A 46 0.75 22.84 6.13
CA ALA A 46 -0.48 23.03 6.92
C ALA A 46 -1.21 21.71 7.18
N ILE A 47 -1.36 20.84 6.17
CA ILE A 47 -1.98 19.50 6.32
C ILE A 47 -1.18 18.68 7.33
N LYS A 48 0.15 18.64 7.22
CA LYS A 48 1.01 17.92 8.16
C LYS A 48 0.83 18.40 9.59
N GLU A 49 0.85 19.70 9.79
CA GLU A 49 0.70 20.31 11.10
C GLU A 49 -0.66 20.00 11.72
N GLN A 50 -1.74 20.17 10.98
CA GLN A 50 -3.09 19.85 11.43
C GLN A 50 -3.25 18.38 11.79
N PHE A 51 -2.70 17.48 10.96
CA PHE A 51 -2.75 16.05 11.23
C PHE A 51 -1.93 15.65 12.46
N GLN A 52 -0.77 16.28 12.67
CA GLN A 52 0.08 16.04 13.86
C GLN A 52 -0.57 16.52 15.15
N ARG A 53 -1.32 17.61 15.11
CA ARG A 53 -2.08 18.10 16.28
C ARG A 53 -3.18 17.14 16.67
N GLY A 54 -3.78 16.41 15.72
CA GLY A 54 -4.85 15.45 15.98
C GLY A 54 -6.17 16.09 16.39
N ASP A 55 -6.36 17.38 16.13
CA ASP A 55 -7.52 18.14 16.61
C ASP A 55 -8.75 17.93 15.71
N ARG A 56 -8.56 18.09 14.41
CA ARG A 56 -9.66 18.09 13.44
C ARG A 56 -9.40 17.09 12.32
N LEU A 57 -8.23 17.14 11.67
CA LEU A 57 -7.91 16.30 10.54
C LEU A 57 -7.67 14.86 10.99
N GLN A 58 -8.58 13.94 10.60
CA GLN A 58 -8.60 12.56 11.04
C GLN A 58 -7.92 11.61 10.06
N ALA A 59 -7.94 11.95 8.76
CA ALA A 59 -7.34 11.12 7.73
C ALA A 59 -6.64 11.95 6.65
N ILE A 60 -5.59 11.36 6.09
CA ILE A 60 -4.91 11.86 4.89
C ILE A 60 -5.00 10.77 3.83
N VAL A 61 -5.53 11.11 2.66
CA VAL A 61 -5.53 10.24 1.47
C VAL A 61 -4.41 10.70 0.54
N ALA A 62 -3.47 9.80 0.25
CA ALA A 62 -2.27 10.13 -0.52
C ALA A 62 -1.99 9.10 -1.61
N ILE A 63 -1.51 9.55 -2.77
CA ILE A 63 -0.98 8.71 -3.84
C ILE A 63 0.46 9.14 -4.15
N LYS A 64 1.38 8.17 -4.23
CA LYS A 64 2.80 8.37 -4.58
C LYS A 64 3.57 9.39 -3.73
N CYS A 65 2.87 10.28 -3.02
CA CYS A 65 3.50 11.35 -2.23
C CYS A 65 4.08 10.87 -0.89
N LEU A 66 3.74 9.67 -0.43
CA LEU A 66 4.42 9.07 0.73
C LEU A 66 5.86 8.67 0.40
N ASP A 67 6.23 8.58 -0.87
CA ASP A 67 7.57 8.24 -1.31
C ASP A 67 8.51 9.44 -1.23
N GLU A 68 7.98 10.67 -1.37
CA GLU A 68 8.77 11.92 -1.33
C GLU A 68 8.21 12.92 -0.31
N GLY A 69 8.95 13.18 0.75
CA GLY A 69 8.74 14.36 1.62
C GLY A 69 7.66 14.28 2.70
N VAL A 70 6.84 13.24 2.79
CA VAL A 70 5.89 13.10 3.90
C VAL A 70 6.57 12.52 5.12
N ASN A 71 6.91 13.38 6.07
CA ASN A 71 7.41 12.97 7.37
C ASN A 71 6.38 13.32 8.43
N ILE A 72 5.54 12.35 8.83
CA ILE A 72 4.57 12.50 9.92
C ILE A 72 4.79 11.34 10.90
N PRO A 73 5.70 11.48 11.88
CA PRO A 73 6.02 10.40 12.82
C PRO A 73 4.82 9.93 13.63
N GLY A 74 3.83 10.80 13.83
CA GLY A 74 2.61 10.50 14.60
C GLY A 74 1.61 9.56 13.93
N ILE A 75 1.80 9.17 12.67
CA ILE A 75 0.90 8.21 11.98
C ILE A 75 0.88 6.90 12.75
N ARG A 76 -0.29 6.49 13.21
CA ARG A 76 -0.49 5.24 13.96
C ARG A 76 -1.11 4.13 13.13
N THR A 77 -1.94 4.50 12.16
CA THR A 77 -2.68 3.57 11.31
C THR A 77 -2.50 3.97 9.85
N ALA A 78 -2.26 2.99 9.00
CA ALA A 78 -2.20 3.16 7.56
C ALA A 78 -2.99 2.05 6.85
N PHE A 79 -3.70 2.44 5.79
CA PHE A 79 -4.39 1.54 4.88
C PHE A 79 -3.71 1.64 3.52
N ILE A 80 -3.15 0.52 3.04
CA ILE A 80 -2.50 0.44 1.73
C ILE A 80 -3.50 -0.22 0.78
N LEU A 81 -4.29 0.61 0.08
CA LEU A 81 -5.37 0.15 -0.81
C LEU A 81 -4.88 -0.28 -2.18
N ALA A 82 -3.78 0.32 -2.65
CA ALA A 82 -3.12 -0.04 -3.89
C ALA A 82 -1.62 -0.12 -3.66
N SER A 83 -1.02 -1.18 -4.15
CA SER A 83 0.41 -1.40 -4.00
C SER A 83 1.13 -1.22 -5.32
N THR A 84 2.39 -0.83 -5.25
CA THR A 84 3.33 -0.85 -6.35
C THR A 84 4.03 -2.20 -6.37
N THR A 85 4.44 -2.63 -7.55
CA THR A 85 5.32 -3.79 -7.71
C THR A 85 6.78 -3.46 -7.38
N ASN A 86 7.11 -2.17 -7.16
CA ASN A 86 8.43 -1.72 -6.81
C ASN A 86 8.70 -1.89 -5.30
N PRO A 87 9.62 -2.77 -4.89
CA PRO A 87 9.93 -3.03 -3.49
C PRO A 87 10.43 -1.83 -2.73
N LYS A 88 11.25 -1.01 -3.35
CA LYS A 88 11.80 0.20 -2.72
C LYS A 88 10.68 1.13 -2.26
N GLU A 89 9.65 1.29 -3.07
CA GLU A 89 8.53 2.17 -2.75
C GLU A 89 7.72 1.66 -1.56
N TYR A 90 7.30 0.39 -1.54
CA TYR A 90 6.48 -0.09 -0.42
C TYR A 90 7.29 -0.21 0.89
N ILE A 91 8.58 -0.55 0.83
CA ILE A 91 9.45 -0.54 2.00
C ILE A 91 9.60 0.89 2.55
N GLN A 92 9.78 1.88 1.69
CA GLN A 92 9.84 3.29 2.10
C GLN A 92 8.53 3.76 2.73
N ARG A 93 7.38 3.45 2.12
CA ARG A 93 6.05 3.78 2.68
C ARG A 93 5.87 3.18 4.07
N ARG A 94 6.14 1.89 4.21
CA ARG A 94 6.11 1.19 5.49
C ARG A 94 7.03 1.88 6.52
N GLY A 95 8.27 2.14 6.16
CA GLY A 95 9.26 2.79 7.02
C GLY A 95 8.80 4.15 7.54
N ARG A 96 8.02 4.90 6.77
CA ARG A 96 7.45 6.18 7.21
C ARG A 96 6.36 6.00 8.26
N VAL A 97 5.49 5.01 8.09
CA VAL A 97 4.44 4.69 9.07
C VAL A 97 5.05 4.14 10.36
N LEU A 98 6.13 3.37 10.26
CA LEU A 98 6.80 2.75 11.42
C LEU A 98 7.74 3.69 12.18
N ARG A 99 7.89 4.95 11.78
CA ARG A 99 8.74 5.89 12.51
C ARG A 99 8.33 6.03 13.97
N LYS A 100 9.33 6.03 14.83
CA LYS A 100 9.13 6.23 16.27
C LYS A 100 8.62 7.64 16.54
N ALA A 101 7.68 7.75 17.47
CA ALA A 101 7.17 9.02 17.99
C ALA A 101 6.82 8.84 19.48
N PRO A 102 6.77 9.93 20.24
CA PRO A 102 6.31 9.88 21.64
C PRO A 102 4.92 9.23 21.72
N ASN A 103 4.73 8.39 22.72
CA ASN A 103 3.44 7.69 22.94
C ASN A 103 2.95 6.81 21.77
N LYS A 104 3.86 6.35 20.93
CA LYS A 104 3.57 5.45 19.80
C LYS A 104 4.38 4.15 19.96
N PRO A 105 3.87 3.16 20.71
CA PRO A 105 4.56 1.89 20.91
C PRO A 105 4.58 1.01 19.67
N TYR A 106 3.56 1.12 18.81
CA TYR A 106 3.43 0.39 17.53
C TYR A 106 2.65 1.22 16.50
N ALA A 107 2.66 0.75 15.27
CA ALA A 107 1.78 1.23 14.20
C ALA A 107 1.02 0.03 13.61
N VAL A 108 -0.20 0.28 13.16
CA VAL A 108 -1.05 -0.72 12.49
C VAL A 108 -1.06 -0.42 11.00
N ILE A 109 -0.75 -1.43 10.20
CA ILE A 109 -0.81 -1.34 8.74
C ILE A 109 -1.80 -2.37 8.24
N TYR A 110 -2.85 -1.90 7.58
CA TYR A 110 -3.78 -2.73 6.82
C TYR A 110 -3.33 -2.73 5.38
N ASP A 111 -2.76 -3.85 4.95
CA ASP A 111 -2.27 -4.04 3.60
C ASP A 111 -3.25 -4.91 2.82
N PHE A 112 -3.82 -4.37 1.75
CA PHE A 112 -4.81 -5.05 0.92
C PHE A 112 -4.11 -5.79 -0.21
N VAL A 113 -4.19 -7.10 -0.17
CA VAL A 113 -3.62 -7.99 -1.19
C VAL A 113 -4.58 -8.09 -2.37
N THR A 114 -4.07 -7.86 -3.56
CA THR A 114 -4.85 -7.93 -4.79
C THR A 114 -4.51 -9.21 -5.55
N LEU A 115 -5.48 -10.12 -5.64
CA LEU A 115 -5.35 -11.33 -6.44
C LEU A 115 -6.16 -11.20 -7.73
N PRO A 116 -5.74 -11.88 -8.83
CA PRO A 116 -6.46 -11.85 -10.10
C PRO A 116 -7.90 -12.36 -9.98
N ARG A 117 -8.12 -13.25 -9.02
CA ARG A 117 -9.42 -13.88 -8.75
C ARG A 117 -9.50 -14.44 -7.34
N PRO A 118 -10.70 -14.79 -6.85
CA PRO A 118 -10.87 -15.48 -5.57
C PRO A 118 -10.13 -16.83 -5.55
N LEU A 119 -9.52 -17.19 -4.42
CA LEU A 119 -8.70 -18.40 -4.29
C LEU A 119 -9.48 -19.70 -4.58
N ASP A 120 -10.75 -19.75 -4.17
CA ASP A 120 -11.63 -20.91 -4.40
C ASP A 120 -11.90 -21.17 -5.88
N SER A 121 -11.77 -20.17 -6.75
CA SER A 121 -11.96 -20.30 -8.20
C SER A 121 -10.70 -20.79 -8.94
N VAL A 122 -9.54 -20.80 -8.30
CA VAL A 122 -8.26 -21.15 -8.94
C VAL A 122 -8.24 -22.61 -9.41
N SER A 123 -8.82 -23.52 -8.64
CA SER A 123 -8.89 -24.95 -8.98
C SER A 123 -9.67 -25.26 -10.29
N SER A 124 -10.50 -24.33 -10.75
CA SER A 124 -11.27 -24.45 -11.98
C SER A 124 -10.56 -23.89 -13.23
N LEU A 125 -9.34 -23.33 -13.06
CA LEU A 125 -8.59 -22.72 -14.15
C LEU A 125 -7.94 -23.76 -15.06
N THR A 126 -7.82 -23.37 -16.32
CA THR A 126 -6.89 -24.06 -17.23
C THR A 126 -5.45 -23.68 -16.84
N THR A 127 -4.50 -24.57 -17.19
CA THR A 127 -3.07 -24.31 -16.95
C THR A 127 -2.62 -22.97 -17.54
N GLU A 128 -3.12 -22.61 -18.72
CA GLU A 128 -2.79 -21.34 -19.38
C GLU A 128 -3.31 -20.13 -18.60
N GLN A 129 -4.51 -20.22 -18.03
CA GLN A 129 -5.09 -19.14 -17.21
C GLN A 129 -4.31 -18.97 -15.90
N ALA A 130 -4.01 -20.07 -15.22
CA ALA A 130 -3.21 -20.05 -14.01
C ALA A 130 -1.82 -19.43 -14.26
N GLN A 131 -1.18 -19.80 -15.38
CA GLN A 131 0.12 -19.27 -15.77
C GLN A 131 0.11 -17.75 -15.98
N ARG A 132 -0.97 -17.18 -16.53
CA ARG A 132 -1.11 -15.72 -16.71
C ARG A 132 -1.21 -14.99 -15.37
N ASP A 133 -1.80 -15.62 -14.36
CA ASP A 133 -1.97 -15.04 -13.04
C ASP A 133 -0.67 -15.04 -12.23
N LEU A 134 0.27 -15.96 -12.50
CA LEU A 134 1.43 -16.24 -11.65
C LEU A 134 2.32 -15.03 -11.40
N THR A 135 2.54 -14.17 -12.40
CA THR A 135 3.40 -12.99 -12.23
C THR A 135 2.84 -12.04 -11.17
N LEU A 136 1.53 -11.75 -11.23
CA LEU A 136 0.89 -10.90 -10.23
C LEU A 136 0.88 -11.58 -8.86
N VAL A 137 0.56 -12.86 -8.82
CA VAL A 137 0.50 -13.64 -7.57
C VAL A 137 1.87 -13.72 -6.89
N LYS A 138 2.94 -13.99 -7.64
CA LYS A 138 4.31 -14.02 -7.09
C LYS A 138 4.75 -12.65 -6.56
N ASN A 139 4.40 -11.56 -7.24
CA ASN A 139 4.69 -10.21 -6.76
C ASN A 139 3.95 -9.90 -5.44
N GLU A 140 2.68 -10.29 -5.34
CA GLU A 140 1.92 -10.13 -4.10
C GLU A 140 2.50 -11.00 -2.97
N LEU A 141 2.85 -12.25 -3.24
CA LEU A 141 3.50 -13.13 -2.25
C LEU A 141 4.80 -12.53 -1.72
N ALA A 142 5.67 -12.04 -2.59
CA ALA A 142 6.93 -11.39 -2.18
C ALA A 142 6.67 -10.19 -1.25
N ARG A 143 5.64 -9.38 -1.57
CA ARG A 143 5.23 -8.25 -0.76
C ARG A 143 4.68 -8.68 0.61
N ILE A 144 3.79 -9.68 0.65
CA ILE A 144 3.22 -10.21 1.90
C ILE A 144 4.34 -10.78 2.79
N LYS A 145 5.28 -11.53 2.23
CA LYS A 145 6.44 -12.08 2.94
C LYS A 145 7.26 -10.96 3.60
N GLU A 146 7.58 -9.90 2.84
CA GLU A 146 8.37 -8.78 3.35
C GLU A 146 7.64 -8.01 4.47
N PHE A 147 6.34 -7.78 4.35
CA PHE A 147 5.56 -7.14 5.42
C PHE A 147 5.41 -8.07 6.64
N GLY A 148 5.08 -9.34 6.41
CA GLY A 148 4.86 -10.33 7.46
C GLY A 148 6.09 -10.58 8.32
N ARG A 149 7.27 -10.65 7.70
CA ARG A 149 8.54 -10.92 8.38
C ARG A 149 8.84 -9.95 9.53
N LEU A 150 8.40 -8.71 9.43
CA LEU A 150 8.66 -7.65 10.42
C LEU A 150 7.43 -7.34 11.29
N SER A 151 6.32 -8.04 11.09
CA SER A 151 5.09 -7.80 11.85
C SER A 151 5.08 -8.60 13.16
N GLN A 152 4.40 -8.06 14.18
CA GLN A 152 4.17 -8.77 15.44
C GLN A 152 3.14 -9.92 15.28
N ASN A 153 2.33 -9.87 14.21
CA ASN A 153 1.29 -10.84 13.90
C ASN A 153 1.61 -11.63 12.61
N SER A 154 2.88 -12.01 12.41
CA SER A 154 3.35 -12.74 11.22
C SER A 154 2.55 -14.01 10.90
N MET A 155 1.93 -14.63 11.88
CA MET A 155 1.09 -15.82 11.70
C MET A 155 -0.05 -15.57 10.68
N TYR A 156 -0.70 -14.42 10.70
CA TYR A 156 -1.75 -14.09 9.73
C TYR A 156 -1.20 -13.98 8.30
N ALA A 157 -0.03 -13.35 8.14
CA ALA A 157 0.64 -13.27 6.86
C ALA A 157 1.04 -14.66 6.35
N ASN A 158 1.60 -15.50 7.23
CA ASN A 158 2.01 -16.86 6.87
C ASN A 158 0.83 -17.75 6.45
N ASN A 159 -0.31 -17.64 7.12
CA ASN A 159 -1.52 -18.36 6.72
C ASN A 159 -1.99 -17.93 5.33
N LEU A 160 -2.03 -16.63 5.06
CA LEU A 160 -2.41 -16.12 3.73
C LEU A 160 -1.42 -16.55 2.64
N ILE A 161 -0.11 -16.53 2.93
CA ILE A 161 0.92 -17.01 2.02
C ILE A 161 0.66 -18.49 1.68
N TRP A 162 0.43 -19.30 2.71
CA TRP A 162 0.15 -20.72 2.52
C TRP A 162 -1.10 -20.96 1.68
N ASP A 163 -2.21 -20.28 1.97
CA ASP A 163 -3.46 -20.38 1.22
C ASP A 163 -3.26 -20.06 -0.27
N ILE A 164 -2.48 -19.00 -0.57
CA ILE A 164 -2.18 -18.59 -1.95
C ILE A 164 -1.28 -19.63 -2.64
N GLN A 165 -0.23 -20.09 -1.96
CA GLN A 165 0.70 -21.08 -2.49
C GLN A 165 0.00 -22.41 -2.78
N GLU A 166 -0.87 -22.86 -1.89
CA GLU A 166 -1.67 -24.07 -2.09
C GLU A 166 -2.61 -23.93 -3.29
N ALA A 167 -3.35 -22.83 -3.38
CA ALA A 167 -4.31 -22.62 -4.47
C ALA A 167 -3.65 -22.58 -5.85
N TYR A 168 -2.48 -21.93 -5.96
CA TYR A 168 -1.76 -21.78 -7.24
C TYR A 168 -0.67 -22.84 -7.46
N HIS A 169 -0.49 -23.78 -6.52
CA HIS A 169 0.56 -24.82 -6.55
C HIS A 169 1.98 -24.22 -6.68
N ILE A 170 2.24 -23.12 -5.96
CA ILE A 170 3.54 -22.42 -5.95
C ILE A 170 4.39 -22.98 -4.81
N THR A 171 5.59 -23.45 -5.11
CA THR A 171 6.56 -23.88 -4.11
C THR A 171 7.21 -22.68 -3.39
N ASP A 172 7.84 -22.95 -2.22
CA ASP A 172 8.56 -21.90 -1.51
C ASP A 172 9.70 -21.30 -2.35
N GLU A 173 10.45 -22.14 -3.07
CA GLU A 173 11.53 -21.71 -3.98
C GLU A 173 10.99 -20.80 -5.09
N GLU A 174 9.92 -21.20 -5.77
CA GLU A 174 9.30 -20.38 -6.81
C GLU A 174 8.71 -19.07 -6.31
N SER A 175 8.29 -19.00 -5.06
CA SER A 175 7.79 -17.77 -4.44
C SER A 175 8.92 -16.83 -4.01
N GLU A 176 10.16 -17.33 -3.93
CA GLU A 176 11.37 -16.54 -3.66
C GLU A 176 12.02 -16.03 -4.95
N GLU A 177 11.85 -16.72 -6.08
CA GLU A 177 12.34 -16.26 -7.40
C GLU A 177 11.68 -14.96 -7.89
N GLY A 178 10.49 -14.61 -7.37
CA GLY A 178 9.89 -13.28 -7.50
C GLY A 178 10.46 -12.28 -6.48
N GLY A 179 11.30 -12.73 -5.57
CA GLY A 179 11.95 -11.94 -4.53
C GLY A 179 13.07 -11.09 -5.11
N PHE A 180 13.10 -9.86 -4.69
CA PHE A 180 13.93 -8.79 -5.17
C PHE A 180 15.39 -9.04 -4.79
N GLU A 181 16.29 -9.09 -5.76
CA GLU A 181 17.70 -8.92 -5.50
C GLU A 181 17.91 -7.53 -4.89
N TYR A 182 18.18 -7.48 -3.60
CA TYR A 182 18.74 -6.29 -2.98
C TYR A 182 20.11 -6.09 -3.59
N GLY A 183 20.23 -5.17 -4.54
CA GLY A 183 21.53 -4.76 -5.01
C GLY A 183 22.37 -4.34 -3.80
N THR A 184 23.42 -5.08 -3.54
CA THR A 184 24.48 -4.70 -2.62
C THR A 184 25.29 -3.62 -3.32
N ASP A 185 24.97 -2.35 -3.01
CA ASP A 185 25.86 -1.19 -3.22
C ASP A 185 26.29 -0.66 -1.85
#